data_b9beea69567b6667942089e08956f395
#
_entry.id   b9beea69567b6667942089e08956f395
#
_cell.length_a   1.000
_cell.length_b   1.000
_cell.length_c   1.000
_cell.angle_alpha   90.00
_cell.angle_beta   90.00
_cell.angle_gamma   90.00
#
_symmetry.space_group_name_H-M   'P 1'
#
loop_
_entity.id
_entity.type
_entity.pdbx_description
1 polymer ?
#
loop_
_entity_poly.entity_id
_entity_poly.type
_entity_poly.pdbx_seq_one_letter_code
_entity_poly.pdbx_strand_id
1 'polypeptide(L)'
;MPTITKGFRQLVDEANAQIKTYPTPEAINLHGSDRVLFVDLRDVRELEREGVIPGAFHAPRGMLEFWVDPESPYHKPFFTQDDKEYVLFCGGGWRSALATKALQDMGMTNVAHFDGGFAAWKKAGGPVGDKEQKA
;
A
#
# COMPACT_ATOMS: atom_id res chain seq x y z
N MET A 1 -8.94 -25.09 -18.00
CA MET A 1 -9.20 -23.67 -17.75
C MET A 1 -10.22 -23.52 -16.64
N PRO A 2 -9.91 -22.82 -15.56
CA PRO A 2 -10.93 -22.51 -14.57
C PRO A 2 -11.94 -21.52 -15.15
N THR A 3 -13.19 -21.64 -14.73
CA THR A 3 -14.21 -20.65 -15.07
C THR A 3 -14.18 -19.53 -14.04
N ILE A 4 -13.83 -18.33 -14.48
CA ILE A 4 -13.79 -17.18 -13.60
C ILE A 4 -15.12 -16.44 -13.73
N THR A 5 -15.88 -16.40 -12.65
CA THR A 5 -17.17 -15.71 -12.60
C THR A 5 -17.05 -14.27 -12.11
N LYS A 6 -15.94 -13.94 -11.45
CA LYS A 6 -15.65 -12.57 -11.02
C LYS A 6 -14.18 -12.31 -11.33
N GLY A 7 -13.91 -11.49 -12.34
CA GLY A 7 -12.55 -11.18 -12.76
C GLY A 7 -11.87 -10.19 -11.83
N PHE A 8 -10.56 -10.02 -12.01
CA PHE A 8 -9.78 -9.14 -11.12
C PHE A 8 -10.26 -7.69 -11.18
N ARG A 9 -10.69 -7.19 -12.34
CA ARG A 9 -11.18 -5.81 -12.46
C ARG A 9 -12.41 -5.58 -11.60
N GLN A 10 -13.31 -6.55 -11.57
CA GLN A 10 -14.48 -6.47 -10.71
C GLN A 10 -14.09 -6.48 -9.23
N LEU A 11 -13.13 -7.34 -8.85
CA LEU A 11 -12.62 -7.36 -7.49
C LEU A 11 -12.02 -6.00 -7.09
N VAL A 12 -11.25 -5.39 -7.99
CA VAL A 12 -10.65 -4.08 -7.74
C VAL A 12 -11.72 -2.99 -7.63
N ASP A 13 -12.71 -3.00 -8.55
CA ASP A 13 -13.79 -2.03 -8.53
C ASP A 13 -14.63 -2.13 -7.25
N GLU A 14 -14.93 -3.34 -6.82
CA GLU A 14 -15.67 -3.57 -5.57
C GLU A 14 -14.84 -3.11 -4.36
N ALA A 15 -13.54 -3.37 -4.36
CA ALA A 15 -12.66 -2.89 -3.30
C ALA A 15 -12.67 -1.36 -3.25
N ASN A 16 -12.47 -0.72 -4.39
CA ASN A 16 -12.43 0.76 -4.45
C ASN A 16 -13.75 1.40 -4.02
N ALA A 17 -14.87 0.71 -4.18
CA ALA A 17 -16.16 1.21 -3.73
C ALA A 17 -16.31 1.23 -2.21
N GLN A 18 -15.45 0.51 -1.48
CA GLN A 18 -15.59 0.32 -0.03
C GLN A 18 -14.44 0.93 0.78
N ILE A 19 -13.35 1.33 0.13
CA ILE A 19 -12.15 1.79 0.83
C ILE A 19 -11.93 3.29 0.62
N LYS A 20 -11.07 3.86 1.46
CA LYS A 20 -10.65 5.24 1.31
C LYS A 20 -9.52 5.30 0.28
N THR A 21 -9.67 6.17 -0.71
CA THR A 21 -8.70 6.36 -1.77
C THR A 21 -8.31 7.83 -1.87
N TYR A 22 -7.01 8.09 -1.82
CA TYR A 22 -6.49 9.44 -2.08
C TYR A 22 -6.14 9.57 -3.56
N PRO A 23 -6.51 10.68 -4.19
CA PRO A 23 -5.90 11.03 -5.49
C PRO A 23 -4.40 11.18 -5.32
N THR A 24 -3.62 10.81 -6.34
CA THR A 24 -2.16 10.85 -6.25
C THR A 24 -1.61 12.22 -5.82
N PRO A 25 -2.08 13.37 -6.36
CA PRO A 25 -1.58 14.68 -5.91
C PRO A 25 -1.81 14.93 -4.41
N GLU A 26 -2.94 14.48 -3.89
CA GLU A 26 -3.23 14.62 -2.46
C GLU A 26 -2.30 13.75 -1.62
N ALA A 27 -2.04 12.52 -2.08
CA ALA A 27 -1.10 11.64 -1.40
C ALA A 27 0.31 12.24 -1.36
N ILE A 28 0.74 12.88 -2.45
CA ILE A 28 2.04 13.56 -2.48
C ILE A 28 2.11 14.65 -1.41
N ASN A 29 1.04 15.39 -1.22
CA ASN A 29 0.98 16.43 -0.20
C ASN A 29 1.02 15.86 1.23
N LEU A 30 0.66 14.60 1.41
CA LEU A 30 0.74 13.94 2.71
C LEU A 30 2.14 13.43 3.04
N HIS A 31 3.04 13.39 2.06
CA HIS A 31 4.40 12.91 2.28
C HIS A 31 5.13 13.84 3.25
N GLY A 32 5.76 13.25 4.26
CA GLY A 32 6.43 14.00 5.31
C GLY A 32 5.55 14.32 6.51
N SER A 33 4.24 14.08 6.44
CA SER A 33 3.37 14.23 7.58
C SER A 33 3.65 13.13 8.61
N ASP A 34 3.72 13.50 9.90
CA ASP A 34 3.91 12.54 10.98
C ASP A 34 2.63 11.76 11.30
N ARG A 35 1.51 12.09 10.65
CA ARG A 35 0.24 11.39 10.83
C ARG A 35 0.01 10.27 9.83
N VAL A 36 0.86 10.16 8.82
CA VAL A 36 0.69 9.22 7.70
C VAL A 36 1.90 8.32 7.60
N LEU A 37 1.63 7.03 7.45
CA LEU A 37 2.66 6.01 7.23
C LEU A 37 2.43 5.39 5.85
N PHE A 38 3.35 5.62 4.92
CA PHE A 38 3.25 5.01 3.60
C PHE A 38 3.76 3.57 3.65
N VAL A 39 3.01 2.66 3.03
CA VAL A 39 3.33 1.23 3.01
C VAL A 39 3.43 0.75 1.57
N ASP A 40 4.62 0.33 1.18
CA ASP A 40 4.91 -0.14 -0.17
C ASP A 40 4.69 -1.65 -0.25
N LEU A 41 3.75 -2.06 -1.10
CA LEU A 41 3.35 -3.47 -1.23
C LEU A 41 4.07 -4.20 -2.37
N ARG A 42 4.95 -3.49 -3.09
CA ARG A 42 5.60 -4.06 -4.28
C ARG A 42 6.62 -5.13 -3.91
N ASP A 43 6.99 -5.92 -4.91
CA ASP A 43 8.11 -6.86 -4.80
C ASP A 43 9.43 -6.08 -4.66
N VAL A 44 10.37 -6.62 -3.90
CA VAL A 44 11.66 -5.94 -3.65
C VAL A 44 12.39 -5.59 -4.94
N ARG A 45 12.23 -6.38 -6.00
CA ARG A 45 12.89 -6.12 -7.29
C ARG A 45 12.32 -4.87 -7.97
N GLU A 46 11.03 -4.57 -7.74
CA GLU A 46 10.45 -3.32 -8.24
C GLU A 46 11.07 -2.11 -7.53
N LEU A 47 11.32 -2.23 -6.22
CA LEU A 47 11.97 -1.16 -5.46
C LEU A 47 13.39 -0.91 -5.99
N GLU A 48 14.12 -1.98 -6.25
CA GLU A 48 15.48 -1.88 -6.75
C GLU A 48 15.54 -1.28 -8.14
N ARG A 49 14.60 -1.64 -9.01
CA ARG A 49 14.59 -1.21 -10.41
C ARG A 49 14.02 0.20 -10.59
N GLU A 50 12.98 0.53 -9.85
CA GLU A 50 12.19 1.74 -10.12
C GLU A 50 12.35 2.83 -9.05
N GLY A 51 12.96 2.51 -7.92
CA GLY A 51 13.11 3.46 -6.81
C GLY A 51 12.00 3.32 -5.77
N VAL A 52 12.04 4.17 -4.77
CA VAL A 52 11.13 4.10 -3.61
C VAL A 52 10.58 5.48 -3.29
N ILE A 53 9.47 5.50 -2.55
CA ILE A 53 9.01 6.71 -1.87
C ILE A 53 9.82 6.81 -0.57
N PRO A 54 10.58 7.89 -0.36
CA PRO A 54 11.42 8.01 0.84
C PRO A 54 10.60 7.88 2.12
N GLY A 55 11.07 7.04 3.03
CA GLY A 55 10.40 6.83 4.32
C GLY A 55 9.29 5.77 4.28
N ALA A 56 8.90 5.25 3.13
CA ALA A 56 7.86 4.24 3.06
C ALA A 56 8.35 2.91 3.65
N PHE A 57 7.46 2.26 4.38
CA PHE A 57 7.73 0.94 4.96
C PHE A 57 7.43 -0.14 3.91
N HIS A 58 8.37 -1.03 3.67
CA HIS A 58 8.17 -2.11 2.70
C HIS A 58 7.49 -3.30 3.35
N ALA A 59 6.28 -3.61 2.91
CA ALA A 59 5.52 -4.77 3.36
C ALA A 59 5.04 -5.52 2.12
N PRO A 60 5.79 -6.51 1.63
CA PRO A 60 5.39 -7.25 0.44
C PRO A 60 3.97 -7.76 0.57
N ARG A 61 3.19 -7.65 -0.51
CA ARG A 61 1.75 -7.97 -0.47
C ARG A 61 1.47 -9.33 0.16
N GLY A 62 2.32 -10.32 -0.13
CA GLY A 62 2.12 -11.69 0.37
C GLY A 62 2.28 -11.85 1.89
N MET A 63 2.87 -10.88 2.57
CA MET A 63 3.08 -10.94 4.03
C MET A 63 2.20 -9.98 4.80
N LEU A 64 1.44 -9.13 4.12
CA LEU A 64 0.78 -7.99 4.75
C LEU A 64 -0.16 -8.39 5.89
N GLU A 65 -1.10 -9.28 5.65
CA GLU A 65 -2.07 -9.70 6.69
C GLU A 65 -1.36 -10.33 7.89
N PHE A 66 -0.32 -11.12 7.63
CA PHE A 66 0.43 -11.79 8.69
C PHE A 66 1.24 -10.81 9.53
N TRP A 67 1.69 -9.71 8.95
CA TRP A 67 2.44 -8.68 9.67
C TRP A 67 1.53 -7.74 10.45
N VAL A 68 0.30 -7.55 9.97
CA VAL A 68 -0.68 -6.64 10.58
C VAL A 68 -1.36 -7.27 11.80
N ASP A 69 -1.70 -8.56 11.74
CA ASP A 69 -2.46 -9.23 12.78
C ASP A 69 -1.62 -9.42 14.05
N PRO A 70 -2.01 -8.81 15.18
CA PRO A 70 -1.26 -8.94 16.44
C PRO A 70 -1.14 -10.38 16.96
N GLU A 71 -2.05 -11.26 16.55
CA GLU A 71 -2.02 -12.67 16.97
C GLU A 71 -1.21 -13.55 16.05
N SER A 72 -0.73 -13.00 14.94
CA SER A 72 0.13 -13.74 14.01
C SER A 72 1.54 -13.91 14.60
N PRO A 73 2.19 -15.06 14.42
CA PRO A 73 3.59 -15.22 14.82
C PRO A 73 4.54 -14.32 14.03
N TYR A 74 4.07 -13.73 12.92
CA TYR A 74 4.87 -12.85 12.08
C TYR A 74 4.53 -11.38 12.28
N HIS A 75 3.72 -11.04 13.28
CA HIS A 75 3.30 -9.66 13.53
C HIS A 75 4.49 -8.70 13.66
N LYS A 76 4.35 -7.53 13.05
CA LYS A 76 5.34 -6.46 13.15
C LYS A 76 4.77 -5.26 13.89
N PRO A 77 5.48 -4.76 14.92
CA PRO A 77 4.99 -3.62 15.73
C PRO A 77 4.73 -2.34 14.94
N PHE A 78 5.31 -2.19 13.75
CA PHE A 78 5.02 -1.06 12.87
C PHE A 78 3.51 -0.87 12.68
N PHE A 79 2.74 -1.96 12.69
CA PHE A 79 1.29 -1.91 12.42
C PHE A 79 0.44 -1.74 13.69
N THR A 80 1.02 -1.21 14.78
CA THR A 80 0.29 -0.96 16.03
C THR A 80 0.06 0.52 16.31
N GLN A 81 0.22 1.39 15.31
CA GLN A 81 0.14 2.84 15.49
C GLN A 81 -1.27 3.34 15.20
N ASP A 82 -2.14 3.28 16.22
CA ASP A 82 -3.56 3.62 16.07
C ASP A 82 -3.82 5.10 15.82
N ASP A 83 -2.88 5.97 16.16
CA ASP A 83 -2.98 7.41 15.96
C ASP A 83 -2.53 7.87 14.56
N LYS A 84 -2.13 6.93 13.71
CA LYS A 84 -1.64 7.23 12.37
C LYS A 84 -2.57 6.61 11.33
N GLU A 85 -2.46 7.08 10.09
CA GLU A 85 -3.13 6.47 8.95
C GLU A 85 -2.11 5.74 8.08
N TYR A 86 -2.40 4.49 7.77
CA TYR A 86 -1.58 3.71 6.86
C TYR A 86 -2.08 3.93 5.44
N VAL A 87 -1.20 4.41 4.58
CA VAL A 87 -1.53 4.65 3.17
C VAL A 87 -0.73 3.66 2.32
N LEU A 88 -1.44 2.67 1.81
CA LEU A 88 -0.85 1.59 1.04
C LEU A 88 -0.69 1.99 -0.41
N PHE A 89 0.33 1.47 -1.07
CA PHE A 89 0.49 1.67 -2.51
C PHE A 89 1.24 0.50 -3.14
N CYS A 90 1.09 0.39 -4.46
CA CYS A 90 1.80 -0.59 -5.26
C CYS A 90 2.26 0.08 -6.57
N GLY A 91 2.46 -0.68 -7.63
CA GLY A 91 2.92 -0.10 -8.90
C GLY A 91 1.86 0.72 -9.61
N GLY A 92 0.63 0.21 -9.71
CA GLY A 92 -0.44 0.86 -10.48
C GLY A 92 -1.78 0.97 -9.77
N GLY A 93 -1.89 0.53 -8.54
CA GLY A 93 -3.11 0.70 -7.73
C GLY A 93 -3.99 -0.54 -7.57
N TRP A 94 -3.77 -1.61 -8.32
CA TRP A 94 -4.61 -2.80 -8.21
C TRP A 94 -4.33 -3.61 -6.94
N ARG A 95 -3.08 -3.95 -6.70
CA ARG A 95 -2.68 -4.70 -5.49
C ARG A 95 -3.04 -3.94 -4.24
N SER A 96 -2.85 -2.62 -4.23
CA SER A 96 -3.14 -1.82 -3.04
C SER A 96 -4.64 -1.68 -2.79
N ALA A 97 -5.47 -1.63 -3.84
CA ALA A 97 -6.92 -1.63 -3.67
C ALA A 97 -7.39 -2.91 -2.96
N LEU A 98 -6.94 -4.07 -3.45
CA LEU A 98 -7.30 -5.36 -2.87
C LEU A 98 -6.75 -5.49 -1.44
N ALA A 99 -5.53 -5.04 -1.21
CA ALA A 99 -4.89 -5.12 0.10
C ALA A 99 -5.60 -4.23 1.13
N THR A 100 -5.95 -3.00 0.73
CA THR A 100 -6.66 -2.08 1.63
C THR A 100 -8.01 -2.67 2.05
N LYS A 101 -8.74 -3.26 1.10
CA LYS A 101 -9.99 -3.94 1.39
C LYS A 101 -9.77 -5.10 2.36
N ALA A 102 -8.71 -5.90 2.15
CA ALA A 102 -8.40 -7.02 3.03
C ALA A 102 -8.15 -6.56 4.47
N LEU A 103 -7.39 -5.48 4.66
CA LEU A 103 -7.11 -4.95 6.00
C LEU A 103 -8.37 -4.37 6.64
N GLN A 104 -9.21 -3.69 5.83
CA GLN A 104 -10.48 -3.18 6.33
C GLN A 104 -11.39 -4.33 6.78
N ASP A 105 -11.43 -5.42 6.03
CA ASP A 105 -12.20 -6.62 6.40
C ASP A 105 -11.67 -7.25 7.69
N MET A 106 -10.40 -7.08 8.00
CA MET A 106 -9.82 -7.52 9.27
C MET A 106 -10.19 -6.61 10.45
N GLY A 107 -10.84 -5.48 10.18
CA GLY A 107 -11.29 -4.53 11.21
C GLY A 107 -10.46 -3.25 11.30
N MET A 108 -9.48 -3.07 10.41
CA MET A 108 -8.63 -1.89 10.44
C MET A 108 -9.40 -0.67 9.90
N THR A 109 -9.46 0.41 10.69
CA THR A 109 -10.21 1.62 10.30
C THR A 109 -9.31 2.75 9.79
N ASN A 110 -8.02 2.68 10.11
CA ASN A 110 -7.05 3.73 9.77
C ASN A 110 -6.18 3.32 8.57
N VAL A 111 -6.82 2.86 7.51
CA VAL A 111 -6.14 2.40 6.31
C VAL A 111 -6.77 3.00 5.05
N ALA A 112 -5.92 3.35 4.11
CA ALA A 112 -6.32 3.91 2.81
C ALA A 112 -5.28 3.47 1.77
N HIS A 113 -5.53 3.79 0.49
CA HIS A 113 -4.48 3.71 -0.52
C HIS A 113 -4.56 4.95 -1.41
N PHE A 114 -3.57 5.18 -2.26
CA PHE A 114 -3.72 6.19 -3.30
C PHE A 114 -3.77 5.51 -4.66
N ASP A 115 -4.54 6.11 -5.57
CA ASP A 115 -4.75 5.55 -6.89
C ASP A 115 -3.52 5.77 -7.78
N GLY A 116 -3.42 4.95 -8.84
CA GLY A 116 -2.32 5.06 -9.79
C GLY A 116 -0.97 4.59 -9.29
N GLY A 117 -0.79 4.39 -8.00
CA GLY A 117 0.40 3.80 -7.41
C GLY A 117 1.69 4.56 -7.66
N PHE A 118 2.81 3.85 -7.53
CA PHE A 118 4.13 4.45 -7.68
C PHE A 118 4.35 5.09 -9.06
N ALA A 119 3.79 4.49 -10.11
CA ALA A 119 3.91 5.05 -11.47
C ALA A 119 3.30 6.44 -11.57
N ALA A 120 2.09 6.62 -11.02
CA ALA A 120 1.43 7.93 -11.02
C ALA A 120 2.15 8.91 -10.10
N TRP A 121 2.64 8.45 -8.95
CA TRP A 121 3.42 9.25 -8.00
C TRP A 121 4.65 9.85 -8.68
N LYS A 122 5.42 9.01 -9.35
CA LYS A 122 6.64 9.42 -10.04
C LYS A 122 6.33 10.40 -11.18
N LYS A 123 5.29 10.09 -11.96
CA LYS A 123 4.86 10.94 -13.09
C LYS A 123 4.40 12.32 -12.61
N ALA A 124 3.76 12.39 -11.46
CA ALA A 124 3.26 13.65 -10.90
C ALA A 124 4.34 14.44 -10.17
N GLY A 125 5.59 13.95 -10.13
CA GLY A 125 6.70 14.66 -9.52
C GLY A 125 6.85 14.45 -8.02
N GLY A 126 6.22 13.43 -7.47
CA GLY A 126 6.39 13.10 -6.05
C GLY A 126 7.83 12.67 -5.74
N PRO A 127 8.27 12.81 -4.49
CA PRO A 127 9.63 12.45 -4.10
C PRO A 127 9.93 10.98 -4.36
N VAL A 128 11.08 10.71 -4.99
CA VAL A 128 11.55 9.36 -5.29
C VAL A 128 13.02 9.27 -4.90
N GLY A 129 13.38 8.19 -4.23
CA GLY A 129 14.75 7.90 -3.88
C GLY A 129 15.16 6.52 -4.37
N ASP A 130 16.41 6.19 -4.16
CA ASP A 130 16.92 4.86 -4.48
C ASP A 130 16.71 3.94 -3.29
N LYS A 131 16.43 2.66 -3.59
CA LYS A 131 16.36 1.67 -2.53
C LYS A 131 17.73 1.50 -1.90
N GLU A 132 17.83 1.66 -0.57
CA GLU A 132 19.09 1.45 0.14
C GLU A 132 19.48 -0.01 0.09
N GLN A 133 20.77 -0.24 -0.23
CA GLN A 133 21.34 -1.58 -0.18
C GLN A 133 22.01 -1.77 1.17
N LYS A 134 21.64 -2.83 1.84
CA LYS A 134 22.33 -3.21 3.07
C LYS A 134 23.67 -3.80 2.73
N ALA A 135 24.67 -3.29 3.36
CA ALA A 135 26.02 -3.82 3.22
C ALA A 135 26.11 -5.24 3.79
#